data_ef42621166a9a66bed9d1e5b6cc17958
#
_entry.id   ef42621166a9a66bed9d1e5b6cc17958
#
_cell.length_a   1.000
_cell.length_b   1.000
_cell.length_c   1.000
_cell.angle_alpha   90.00
_cell.angle_beta   90.00
_cell.angle_gamma   90.00
#
_symmetry.space_group_name_H-M   'P 1'
#
loop_
_entity.id
_entity.type
_entity.pdbx_description
1 polymer ?
#
loop_
_entity_poly.entity_id
_entity_poly.type
_entity_poly.pdbx_seq_one_letter_code
_entity_poly.pdbx_strand_id
1 'polypeptide(L)'
;LAHTSIVSVEFEARGEIAAHDVTVLKLAALKGLFQTMVTEQVSYVNAPIMAEQRGVEVRLTQDTASDEYRNVTTLKAVLSDGSVVSAGGTVIGPKHHQKVVSINGYDVELSMADNMVVMVYQDRPGIVAIYGAAFAEAKINIAAMTIARQQKGGKALSVITVDSPIAPELLEGLKDQIQAEMIRAISITEQY
;
A
#
# COMPACT_ATOMS: atom_id res chain seq x y z
N LEU A 1 -17.18 1.18 -16.30
CA LEU A 1 -15.86 1.38 -15.69
C LEU A 1 -14.99 0.23 -16.18
N ALA A 2 -13.95 0.53 -16.99
CA ALA A 2 -12.98 -0.48 -17.38
C ALA A 2 -12.31 -1.03 -16.10
N HIS A 3 -12.47 -2.32 -15.84
CA HIS A 3 -11.80 -2.97 -14.74
C HIS A 3 -10.33 -3.08 -15.11
N THR A 4 -9.49 -2.27 -14.47
CA THR A 4 -8.04 -2.36 -14.61
C THR A 4 -7.58 -3.67 -13.99
N SER A 5 -6.99 -4.56 -14.80
CA SER A 5 -6.47 -5.85 -14.35
C SER A 5 -4.97 -5.77 -14.12
N ILE A 6 -4.43 -6.67 -13.28
CA ILE A 6 -2.99 -6.79 -13.07
C ILE A 6 -2.40 -7.60 -14.24
N VAL A 7 -1.33 -7.08 -14.84
CA VAL A 7 -0.60 -7.72 -15.94
C VAL A 7 0.66 -8.42 -15.43
N SER A 8 1.39 -7.77 -14.52
CA SER A 8 2.56 -8.37 -13.91
C SER A 8 2.73 -7.93 -12.47
N VAL A 9 3.37 -8.79 -11.69
CA VAL A 9 3.74 -8.55 -10.30
C VAL A 9 5.22 -8.85 -10.12
N GLU A 10 5.94 -7.92 -9.51
CA GLU A 10 7.32 -8.10 -9.10
C GLU A 10 7.41 -8.04 -7.59
N PHE A 11 7.98 -9.08 -6.99
CA PHE A 11 8.41 -9.08 -5.60
C PHE A 11 9.92 -8.89 -5.56
N GLU A 12 10.36 -7.82 -4.94
CA GLU A 12 11.77 -7.50 -4.74
C GLU A 12 12.15 -7.67 -3.26
N ALA A 13 13.26 -8.34 -3.00
CA ALA A 13 13.89 -8.41 -1.68
C ALA A 13 15.29 -7.79 -1.75
N ARG A 14 15.55 -6.83 -0.87
CA ARG A 14 16.85 -6.14 -0.78
C ARG A 14 17.45 -6.26 0.62
N GLY A 15 18.80 -6.25 0.67
CA GLY A 15 19.58 -6.34 1.89
C GLY A 15 19.97 -7.77 2.25
N GLU A 16 20.27 -8.03 3.51
CA GLU A 16 20.77 -9.33 3.98
C GLU A 16 19.79 -10.49 3.68
N ILE A 17 18.49 -10.23 3.72
CA ILE A 17 17.46 -11.23 3.43
C ILE A 17 17.54 -11.75 1.99
N ALA A 18 18.06 -10.95 1.07
CA ALA A 18 18.18 -11.34 -0.34
C ALA A 18 19.27 -12.42 -0.57
N ALA A 19 20.14 -12.67 0.42
CA ALA A 19 21.08 -13.80 0.38
C ALA A 19 20.43 -15.16 0.72
N HIS A 20 19.15 -15.15 1.13
CA HIS A 20 18.41 -16.35 1.52
C HIS A 20 17.30 -16.67 0.52
N ASP A 21 16.68 -17.83 0.69
CA ASP A 21 15.45 -18.16 -0.08
C ASP A 21 14.26 -17.33 0.43
N VAL A 22 13.83 -16.39 -0.39
CA VAL A 22 12.69 -15.50 -0.13
C VAL A 22 11.40 -15.95 -0.82
N THR A 23 11.36 -17.18 -1.32
CA THR A 23 10.17 -17.73 -2.02
C THR A 23 8.91 -17.62 -1.16
N VAL A 24 9.01 -17.93 0.13
CA VAL A 24 7.88 -17.83 1.07
C VAL A 24 7.33 -16.40 1.15
N LEU A 25 8.19 -15.37 1.14
CA LEU A 25 7.76 -13.97 1.18
C LEU A 25 7.04 -13.58 -0.12
N LYS A 26 7.56 -14.03 -1.28
CA LYS A 26 6.87 -13.86 -2.56
C LYS A 26 5.49 -14.51 -2.55
N LEU A 27 5.38 -15.74 -2.04
CA LEU A 27 4.10 -16.44 -1.93
C LEU A 27 3.13 -15.73 -0.98
N ALA A 28 3.62 -15.18 0.14
CA ALA A 28 2.82 -14.37 1.06
C ALA A 28 2.28 -13.10 0.39
N ALA A 29 3.12 -12.41 -0.39
CA ALA A 29 2.72 -11.23 -1.14
C ALA A 29 1.65 -11.54 -2.19
N LEU A 30 1.81 -12.64 -2.95
CA LEU A 30 0.81 -13.09 -3.92
C LEU A 30 -0.50 -13.48 -3.24
N LYS A 31 -0.44 -14.22 -2.12
CA LYS A 31 -1.62 -14.55 -1.32
C LYS A 31 -2.37 -13.28 -0.92
N GLY A 32 -1.69 -12.31 -0.32
CA GLY A 32 -2.29 -11.04 0.11
C GLY A 32 -2.91 -10.26 -1.05
N LEU A 33 -2.23 -10.23 -2.21
CA LEU A 33 -2.73 -9.57 -3.41
C LEU A 33 -4.02 -10.20 -3.92
N PHE A 34 -4.04 -11.52 -4.13
CA PHE A 34 -5.20 -12.21 -4.68
C PHE A 34 -6.35 -12.35 -3.68
N GLN A 35 -6.08 -12.41 -2.37
CA GLN A 35 -7.11 -12.52 -1.34
C GLN A 35 -8.13 -11.37 -1.38
N THR A 36 -7.72 -10.17 -1.82
CA THR A 36 -8.60 -9.00 -1.99
C THR A 36 -9.35 -9.00 -3.32
N MET A 37 -8.99 -9.87 -4.27
CA MET A 37 -9.49 -9.86 -5.64
C MET A 37 -10.47 -11.00 -5.95
N VAL A 38 -10.49 -12.02 -5.10
CA VAL A 38 -11.31 -13.22 -5.30
C VAL A 38 -12.10 -13.58 -4.05
N THR A 39 -13.21 -14.27 -4.24
CA THR A 39 -14.04 -14.79 -3.13
C THR A 39 -13.57 -16.16 -2.63
N GLU A 40 -12.74 -16.83 -3.42
CA GLU A 40 -12.18 -18.14 -3.09
C GLU A 40 -11.08 -17.98 -2.01
N GLN A 41 -10.88 -19.04 -1.22
CA GLN A 41 -9.80 -19.04 -0.23
C GLN A 41 -8.43 -19.11 -0.93
N VAL A 42 -7.60 -18.09 -0.72
CA VAL A 42 -6.25 -18.01 -1.26
C VAL A 42 -5.24 -18.54 -0.23
N SER A 43 -4.34 -19.40 -0.70
CA SER A 43 -3.26 -20.01 0.09
C SER A 43 -1.91 -19.79 -0.59
N TYR A 44 -0.82 -20.11 0.10
CA TYR A 44 0.53 -20.09 -0.48
C TYR A 44 0.67 -21.06 -1.68
N VAL A 45 -0.15 -22.12 -1.72
CA VAL A 45 -0.09 -23.16 -2.77
C VAL A 45 -0.83 -22.72 -4.02
N ASN A 46 -2.04 -22.14 -3.88
CA ASN A 46 -2.87 -21.79 -5.03
C ASN A 46 -2.63 -20.37 -5.57
N ALA A 47 -2.04 -19.45 -4.80
CA ALA A 47 -1.76 -18.10 -5.26
C ALA A 47 -0.93 -18.03 -6.56
N PRO A 48 0.16 -18.80 -6.73
CA PRO A 48 0.89 -18.85 -8.01
C PRO A 48 0.05 -19.40 -9.16
N ILE A 49 -0.77 -20.42 -8.93
CA ILE A 49 -1.66 -21.02 -9.92
C ILE A 49 -2.71 -20.00 -10.37
N MET A 50 -3.25 -19.21 -9.41
CA MET A 50 -4.18 -18.13 -9.71
C MET A 50 -3.55 -17.03 -10.56
N ALA A 51 -2.27 -16.71 -10.34
CA ALA A 51 -1.53 -15.76 -11.17
C ALA A 51 -1.42 -16.28 -12.61
N GLU A 52 -1.00 -17.52 -12.78
CA GLU A 52 -0.87 -18.18 -14.09
C GLU A 52 -2.20 -18.22 -14.84
N GLN A 53 -3.28 -18.68 -14.19
CA GLN A 53 -4.62 -18.75 -14.79
C GLN A 53 -5.16 -17.39 -15.25
N ARG A 54 -4.73 -16.29 -14.62
CA ARG A 54 -5.09 -14.91 -14.96
C ARG A 54 -4.12 -14.26 -15.94
N GLY A 55 -3.07 -14.97 -16.36
CA GLY A 55 -2.03 -14.43 -17.23
C GLY A 55 -1.18 -13.35 -16.57
N VAL A 56 -1.09 -13.37 -15.23
CA VAL A 56 -0.26 -12.42 -14.47
C VAL A 56 1.17 -12.94 -14.42
N GLU A 57 2.10 -12.19 -15.02
CA GLU A 57 3.53 -12.51 -14.93
C GLU A 57 4.04 -12.22 -13.52
N VAL A 58 4.70 -13.20 -12.89
CA VAL A 58 5.26 -13.06 -11.54
C VAL A 58 6.78 -13.12 -11.59
N ARG A 59 7.42 -12.06 -11.11
CA ARG A 59 8.89 -11.94 -11.03
C ARG A 59 9.35 -11.90 -9.59
N LEU A 60 10.55 -12.44 -9.35
CA LEU A 60 11.28 -12.35 -8.09
C LEU A 60 12.65 -11.74 -8.38
N THR A 61 12.94 -10.63 -7.71
CA THR A 61 14.22 -9.94 -7.77
C THR A 61 14.88 -9.95 -6.40
N GLN A 62 16.18 -10.24 -6.34
CA GLN A 62 16.96 -10.26 -5.12
C GLN A 62 18.24 -9.43 -5.30
N ASP A 63 18.50 -8.51 -4.37
CA ASP A 63 19.70 -7.68 -4.37
C ASP A 63 20.21 -7.53 -2.92
N THR A 64 21.42 -7.96 -2.66
CA THR A 64 22.02 -7.86 -1.33
C THR A 64 22.40 -6.44 -0.92
N ALA A 65 22.38 -5.48 -1.85
CA ALA A 65 22.57 -4.07 -1.55
C ALA A 65 21.29 -3.44 -1.04
N SER A 66 21.39 -2.67 0.04
CA SER A 66 20.29 -1.87 0.59
C SER A 66 20.88 -0.69 1.34
N ASP A 67 20.55 0.53 0.93
CA ASP A 67 21.21 1.75 1.42
C ASP A 67 20.56 2.30 2.69
N GLU A 68 19.24 2.12 2.86
CA GLU A 68 18.44 2.77 3.93
C GLU A 68 18.03 1.81 5.04
N TYR A 69 17.73 0.56 4.70
CA TYR A 69 17.25 -0.44 5.63
C TYR A 69 18.09 -1.71 5.54
N ARG A 70 18.29 -2.36 6.68
CA ARG A 70 18.99 -3.66 6.71
C ARG A 70 18.33 -4.67 5.75
N ASN A 71 17.02 -4.66 5.68
CA ASN A 71 16.21 -5.47 4.79
C ASN A 71 14.98 -4.69 4.37
N VAL A 72 14.62 -4.75 3.10
CA VAL A 72 13.36 -4.21 2.58
C VAL A 72 12.78 -5.16 1.55
N THR A 73 11.47 -5.30 1.56
CA THR A 73 10.74 -6.06 0.53
C THR A 73 9.74 -5.13 -0.14
N THR A 74 9.67 -5.19 -1.46
CA THR A 74 8.75 -4.36 -2.25
C THR A 74 7.89 -5.26 -3.13
N LEU A 75 6.58 -5.02 -3.11
CA LEU A 75 5.64 -5.57 -4.06
C LEU A 75 5.26 -4.47 -5.05
N LYS A 76 5.43 -4.75 -6.34
CA LYS A 76 5.10 -3.84 -7.44
C LYS A 76 4.18 -4.55 -8.41
N ALA A 77 3.08 -3.92 -8.79
CA ALA A 77 2.15 -4.43 -9.78
C ALA A 77 2.00 -3.45 -10.94
N VAL A 78 2.03 -3.97 -12.17
CA VAL A 78 1.74 -3.23 -13.39
C VAL A 78 0.31 -3.57 -13.81
N LEU A 79 -0.47 -2.54 -14.07
CA LEU A 79 -1.87 -2.65 -14.42
C LEU A 79 -2.07 -2.56 -15.95
N SER A 80 -3.21 -3.01 -16.44
CA SER A 80 -3.52 -3.08 -17.87
C SER A 80 -3.60 -1.72 -18.58
N ASP A 81 -3.74 -0.63 -17.81
CA ASP A 81 -3.68 0.75 -18.30
C ASP A 81 -2.24 1.31 -18.32
N GLY A 82 -1.25 0.50 -17.98
CA GLY A 82 0.16 0.89 -17.87
C GLY A 82 0.53 1.57 -16.56
N SER A 83 -0.41 1.82 -15.66
CA SER A 83 -0.10 2.36 -14.34
C SER A 83 0.61 1.34 -13.47
N VAL A 84 1.38 1.85 -12.52
CA VAL A 84 2.16 1.03 -11.59
C VAL A 84 1.77 1.40 -10.17
N VAL A 85 1.52 0.37 -9.36
CA VAL A 85 1.29 0.51 -7.92
C VAL A 85 2.35 -0.29 -7.17
N SER A 86 2.84 0.25 -6.07
CA SER A 86 3.86 -0.41 -5.28
C SER A 86 3.73 -0.11 -3.78
N ALA A 87 4.16 -1.07 -2.97
CA ALA A 87 4.32 -0.88 -1.54
C ALA A 87 5.56 -1.62 -1.08
N GLY A 88 6.36 -0.95 -0.25
CA GLY A 88 7.56 -1.52 0.35
C GLY A 88 7.43 -1.58 1.88
N GLY A 89 7.96 -2.65 2.46
CA GLY A 89 7.93 -2.87 3.90
C GLY A 89 9.26 -3.37 4.44
N THR A 90 9.48 -3.09 5.71
CA THR A 90 10.66 -3.54 6.45
C THR A 90 10.29 -3.90 7.88
N VAL A 91 11.26 -4.48 8.57
CA VAL A 91 11.18 -4.77 10.01
C VAL A 91 12.30 -4.01 10.71
N ILE A 92 11.99 -3.18 11.70
CA ILE A 92 12.95 -2.34 12.40
C ILE A 92 13.00 -2.61 13.89
N GLY A 93 14.18 -2.37 14.44
CA GLY A 93 14.46 -2.46 15.87
C GLY A 93 14.46 -3.88 16.45
N PRO A 94 14.89 -4.02 17.72
CA PRO A 94 15.02 -5.32 18.38
C PRO A 94 13.68 -6.01 18.65
N LYS A 95 12.58 -5.26 18.62
CA LYS A 95 11.21 -5.80 18.77
C LYS A 95 10.56 -6.19 17.44
N HIS A 96 11.31 -6.12 16.33
CA HIS A 96 10.83 -6.48 14.99
C HIS A 96 9.54 -5.76 14.57
N HIS A 97 9.48 -4.44 14.80
CA HIS A 97 8.32 -3.66 14.38
C HIS A 97 8.20 -3.63 12.85
N GLN A 98 7.06 -4.06 12.36
CA GLN A 98 6.74 -4.01 10.94
C GLN A 98 6.38 -2.58 10.53
N LYS A 99 6.99 -2.11 9.45
CA LYS A 99 6.76 -0.77 8.90
C LYS A 99 6.55 -0.84 7.39
N VAL A 100 5.60 -0.06 6.90
CA VAL A 100 5.53 0.32 5.50
C VAL A 100 6.46 1.52 5.32
N VAL A 101 7.39 1.42 4.37
CA VAL A 101 8.43 2.43 4.14
C VAL A 101 8.35 3.09 2.78
N SER A 102 7.58 2.52 1.85
CA SER A 102 7.30 3.17 0.57
C SER A 102 5.90 2.84 0.07
N ILE A 103 5.25 3.80 -0.60
CA ILE A 103 3.98 3.62 -1.31
C ILE A 103 4.07 4.42 -2.61
N ASN A 104 3.95 3.76 -3.77
CA ASN A 104 3.98 4.38 -5.09
C ASN A 104 5.16 5.35 -5.30
N GLY A 105 6.35 4.99 -4.77
CA GLY A 105 7.57 5.81 -4.85
C GLY A 105 7.60 7.02 -3.91
N TYR A 106 6.67 7.13 -2.98
CA TYR A 106 6.77 8.06 -1.85
C TYR A 106 7.41 7.36 -0.67
N ASP A 107 8.44 7.98 -0.10
CA ASP A 107 9.07 7.52 1.14
C ASP A 107 8.15 7.83 2.31
N VAL A 108 7.79 6.82 3.05
CA VAL A 108 6.93 6.91 4.23
C VAL A 108 7.55 6.08 5.36
N GLU A 109 7.11 6.29 6.57
CA GLU A 109 7.38 5.38 7.68
C GLU A 109 6.13 5.31 8.54
N LEU A 110 5.39 4.23 8.37
CA LEU A 110 4.16 4.03 9.13
C LEU A 110 4.01 2.58 9.62
N SER A 111 3.35 2.43 10.75
CA SER A 111 2.90 1.11 11.21
C SER A 111 1.59 0.76 10.52
N MET A 112 1.38 -0.54 10.29
CA MET A 112 0.07 -1.02 9.84
C MET A 112 -0.98 -0.77 10.92
N ALA A 113 -2.19 -0.45 10.47
CA ALA A 113 -3.36 -0.24 11.33
C ALA A 113 -4.60 -0.83 10.65
N ASP A 114 -5.62 -1.16 11.44
CA ASP A 114 -6.83 -1.81 10.96
C ASP A 114 -7.57 -0.97 9.91
N ASN A 115 -7.59 0.35 10.11
CA ASN A 115 -8.24 1.26 9.19
C ASN A 115 -7.31 2.41 8.81
N MET A 116 -7.10 2.58 7.52
CA MET A 116 -6.25 3.64 6.96
C MET A 116 -6.92 4.29 5.76
N VAL A 117 -6.57 5.54 5.50
CA VAL A 117 -6.90 6.23 4.25
C VAL A 117 -5.62 6.66 3.58
N VAL A 118 -5.49 6.30 2.32
CA VAL A 118 -4.39 6.73 1.46
C VAL A 118 -4.92 7.72 0.44
N MET A 119 -4.28 8.89 0.35
CA MET A 119 -4.67 9.97 -0.57
C MET A 119 -3.47 10.49 -1.33
N VAL A 120 -3.64 10.76 -2.62
CA VAL A 120 -2.68 11.48 -3.46
C VAL A 120 -3.36 12.73 -3.99
N TYR A 121 -2.74 13.89 -3.77
CA TYR A 121 -3.28 15.19 -4.13
C TYR A 121 -2.19 16.19 -4.46
N GLN A 122 -2.56 17.34 -5.05
CA GLN A 122 -1.63 18.45 -5.25
C GLN A 122 -1.31 19.14 -3.92
N ASP A 123 -0.01 19.17 -3.56
CA ASP A 123 0.45 19.77 -2.29
C ASP A 123 0.15 21.28 -2.26
N ARG A 124 -0.74 21.67 -1.36
CA ARG A 124 -1.13 23.06 -1.12
C ARG A 124 -1.58 23.29 0.31
N PRO A 125 -1.46 24.52 0.81
CA PRO A 125 -1.97 24.88 2.14
C PRO A 125 -3.48 24.58 2.27
N GLY A 126 -3.90 24.15 3.48
CA GLY A 126 -5.30 23.94 3.82
C GLY A 126 -5.81 22.51 3.64
N ILE A 127 -5.12 21.65 2.90
CA ILE A 127 -5.58 20.26 2.68
C ILE A 127 -5.80 19.51 4.00
N VAL A 128 -4.86 19.61 4.94
CA VAL A 128 -4.97 18.95 6.26
C VAL A 128 -6.20 19.46 7.03
N ALA A 129 -6.51 20.74 6.94
CA ALA A 129 -7.69 21.31 7.59
C ALA A 129 -8.99 20.76 6.99
N ILE A 130 -9.06 20.58 5.68
CA ILE A 130 -10.23 20.05 4.99
C ILE A 130 -10.53 18.62 5.47
N TYR A 131 -9.58 17.70 5.36
CA TYR A 131 -9.86 16.32 5.76
C TYR A 131 -9.96 16.17 7.28
N GLY A 132 -9.25 16.98 8.08
CA GLY A 132 -9.42 17.00 9.52
C GLY A 132 -10.83 17.44 9.94
N ALA A 133 -11.39 18.46 9.30
CA ALA A 133 -12.77 18.89 9.54
C ALA A 133 -13.80 17.80 9.13
N ALA A 134 -13.61 17.17 7.97
CA ALA A 134 -14.50 16.12 7.48
C ALA A 134 -14.49 14.89 8.41
N PHE A 135 -13.33 14.47 8.91
CA PHE A 135 -13.26 13.36 9.87
C PHE A 135 -13.87 13.75 11.23
N ALA A 136 -13.67 14.99 11.69
CA ALA A 136 -14.28 15.47 12.92
C ALA A 136 -15.83 15.51 12.82
N GLU A 137 -16.38 15.99 11.71
CA GLU A 137 -17.81 15.99 11.44
C GLU A 137 -18.39 14.57 11.42
N ALA A 138 -17.65 13.64 10.81
CA ALA A 138 -18.00 12.21 10.78
C ALA A 138 -17.76 11.50 12.15
N LYS A 139 -17.24 12.20 13.16
CA LYS A 139 -16.84 11.65 14.47
C LYS A 139 -15.80 10.52 14.37
N ILE A 140 -14.92 10.60 13.38
CA ILE A 140 -13.83 9.68 13.18
C ILE A 140 -12.57 10.29 13.77
N ASN A 141 -11.93 9.60 14.70
CA ASN A 141 -10.68 10.03 15.30
C ASN A 141 -9.48 9.65 14.41
N ILE A 142 -8.55 10.59 14.25
CA ILE A 142 -7.27 10.36 13.56
C ILE A 142 -6.25 9.90 14.62
N ALA A 143 -5.77 8.67 14.49
CA ALA A 143 -4.79 8.09 15.40
C ALA A 143 -3.35 8.47 15.01
N ALA A 144 -3.04 8.49 13.71
CA ALA A 144 -1.75 8.93 13.19
C ALA A 144 -1.89 9.44 11.75
N MET A 145 -0.91 10.21 11.32
CA MET A 145 -0.87 10.75 9.96
C MET A 145 0.58 10.88 9.48
N THR A 146 0.82 10.40 8.27
CA THR A 146 2.08 10.59 7.57
C THR A 146 1.81 11.30 6.25
N ILE A 147 2.59 12.35 5.96
CA ILE A 147 2.53 13.07 4.68
C ILE A 147 3.91 13.01 4.05
N ALA A 148 3.97 12.46 2.84
CA ALA A 148 5.17 12.39 2.03
C ALA A 148 5.00 13.20 0.74
N ARG A 149 6.08 13.80 0.25
CA ARG A 149 6.10 14.53 -1.01
C ARG A 149 7.45 14.34 -1.69
N GLN A 150 7.43 14.18 -3.01
CA GLN A 150 8.66 14.02 -3.78
C GLN A 150 9.36 15.38 -4.00
N GLN A 151 8.58 16.46 -4.12
CA GLN A 151 9.09 17.83 -4.29
C GLN A 151 8.11 18.86 -3.74
N LYS A 152 8.63 20.01 -3.36
CA LYS A 152 7.82 21.15 -2.88
C LYS A 152 6.87 21.63 -3.98
N GLY A 153 5.57 21.75 -3.66
CA GLY A 153 4.53 22.17 -4.61
C GLY A 153 4.17 21.14 -5.67
N GLY A 154 4.70 19.91 -5.56
CA GLY A 154 4.31 18.77 -6.38
C GLY A 154 3.13 18.01 -5.79
N LYS A 155 3.02 16.73 -6.10
CA LYS A 155 2.04 15.84 -5.47
C LYS A 155 2.50 15.42 -4.08
N ALA A 156 1.57 15.29 -3.17
CA ALA A 156 1.75 14.70 -1.85
C ALA A 156 0.94 13.43 -1.70
N LEU A 157 1.47 12.49 -0.95
CA LEU A 157 0.76 11.31 -0.47
C LEU A 157 0.53 11.48 1.03
N SER A 158 -0.72 11.32 1.47
CA SER A 158 -1.05 11.21 2.90
C SER A 158 -1.56 9.83 3.21
N VAL A 159 -1.07 9.26 4.30
CA VAL A 159 -1.64 8.06 4.92
C VAL A 159 -2.13 8.44 6.29
N ILE A 160 -3.41 8.24 6.55
CA ILE A 160 -4.08 8.56 7.80
C ILE A 160 -4.60 7.28 8.40
N THR A 161 -4.22 7.00 9.65
CA THR A 161 -4.80 5.90 10.42
C THR A 161 -5.95 6.43 11.26
N VAL A 162 -7.04 5.68 11.29
CA VAL A 162 -8.28 6.08 11.97
C VAL A 162 -8.83 4.94 12.82
N ASP A 163 -9.63 5.30 13.82
CA ASP A 163 -10.14 4.33 14.81
C ASP A 163 -11.35 3.52 14.31
N SER A 164 -11.92 3.87 13.16
CA SER A 164 -13.10 3.21 12.61
C SER A 164 -13.10 3.19 11.08
N PRO A 165 -13.82 2.26 10.46
CA PRO A 165 -14.00 2.23 9.02
C PRO A 165 -14.61 3.53 8.48
N ILE A 166 -14.24 3.92 7.27
CA ILE A 166 -14.71 5.14 6.62
C ILE A 166 -15.78 4.80 5.59
N ALA A 167 -16.90 5.52 5.66
CA ALA A 167 -17.97 5.39 4.68
C ALA A 167 -17.53 5.85 3.29
N PRO A 168 -17.92 5.16 2.22
CA PRO A 168 -17.57 5.53 0.84
C PRO A 168 -17.96 6.96 0.47
N GLU A 169 -19.10 7.44 0.96
CA GLU A 169 -19.62 8.78 0.69
C GLU A 169 -18.70 9.87 1.25
N LEU A 170 -18.09 9.63 2.41
CA LEU A 170 -17.10 10.55 2.98
C LEU A 170 -15.84 10.62 2.13
N LEU A 171 -15.38 9.49 1.59
CA LEU A 171 -14.22 9.44 0.69
C LEU A 171 -14.49 10.19 -0.61
N GLU A 172 -15.67 10.02 -1.21
CA GLU A 172 -16.05 10.74 -2.43
C GLU A 172 -16.14 12.24 -2.18
N GLY A 173 -16.77 12.68 -1.10
CA GLY A 173 -16.85 14.08 -0.71
C GLY A 173 -15.47 14.70 -0.47
N LEU A 174 -14.58 13.98 0.21
CA LEU A 174 -13.19 14.39 0.40
C LEU A 174 -12.42 14.48 -0.92
N LYS A 175 -12.58 13.49 -1.81
CA LYS A 175 -11.92 13.47 -3.11
C LYS A 175 -12.18 14.76 -3.87
N ASP A 176 -13.43 15.19 -3.91
CA ASP A 176 -13.85 16.41 -4.62
C ASP A 176 -13.31 17.68 -3.93
N GLN A 177 -13.41 17.77 -2.61
CA GLN A 177 -12.97 18.97 -1.87
C GLN A 177 -11.47 19.21 -1.96
N ILE A 178 -10.65 18.16 -1.87
CA ILE A 178 -9.20 18.28 -1.96
C ILE A 178 -8.69 18.11 -3.39
N GLN A 179 -9.56 17.77 -4.35
CA GLN A 179 -9.21 17.41 -5.72
C GLN A 179 -8.16 16.31 -5.76
N ALA A 180 -8.44 15.24 -4.97
CA ALA A 180 -7.52 14.12 -4.89
C ALA A 180 -7.49 13.36 -6.23
N GLU A 181 -6.29 13.06 -6.71
CA GLU A 181 -6.09 12.15 -7.84
C GLU A 181 -6.51 10.73 -7.44
N MET A 182 -6.17 10.35 -6.21
CA MET A 182 -6.52 9.07 -5.62
C MET A 182 -6.93 9.26 -4.17
N ILE A 183 -7.99 8.58 -3.76
CA ILE A 183 -8.33 8.35 -2.35
C ILE A 183 -8.83 6.92 -2.20
N ARG A 184 -8.32 6.21 -1.20
CA ARG A 184 -8.71 4.83 -0.90
C ARG A 184 -8.72 4.59 0.60
N ALA A 185 -9.79 3.97 1.09
CA ALA A 185 -9.77 3.35 2.41
C ALA A 185 -9.16 1.94 2.30
N ILE A 186 -8.36 1.60 3.28
CA ILE A 186 -7.77 0.28 3.47
C ILE A 186 -8.25 -0.21 4.82
N SER A 187 -8.93 -1.35 4.83
CA SER A 187 -9.29 -2.04 6.07
C SER A 187 -8.60 -3.38 6.09
N ILE A 188 -7.77 -3.61 7.11
CA ILE A 188 -7.07 -4.86 7.32
C ILE A 188 -7.87 -5.64 8.34
N THR A 189 -8.64 -6.60 7.87
CA THR A 189 -9.27 -7.58 8.74
C THR A 189 -8.30 -8.74 8.89
N GLU A 190 -7.75 -8.95 10.09
CA GLU A 190 -7.00 -10.18 10.36
C GLU A 190 -7.93 -11.37 10.16
N GLN A 191 -7.73 -12.08 9.05
CA GLN A 191 -8.33 -13.41 8.87
C GLN A 191 -7.32 -14.43 9.40
N TYR A 192 -7.52 -14.84 10.64
CA TYR A 192 -6.83 -15.99 11.24
C TYR A 192 -7.34 -17.31 10.63
#